data_07e3b129ee057c006f8acbc7674961b2
#
_entry.id   07e3b129ee057c006f8acbc7674961b2
#
_cell.length_a   1.000
_cell.length_b   1.000
_cell.length_c   1.000
_cell.angle_alpha   90.00
_cell.angle_beta   90.00
_cell.angle_gamma   90.00
#
_symmetry.space_group_name_H-M   'P 1'
#
loop_
_entity.id
_entity.type
_entity.pdbx_description
1 polymer ?
#
loop_
_entity_poly.entity_id
_entity_poly.type
_entity_poly.pdbx_seq_one_letter_code
_entity_poly.pdbx_strand_id
1 'polypeptide(L)'
;MKKFLSLILIFCVSFSYSQTWSSYGIKVAPENEETVLKIMDDYFTKNKIEGVTVSLYSIMFTAADLNFTHEVIFSGEGEALTKLYEPGFQDTAWQLFSSKINNFAENVFSGQGWRNFNFGETSPFQLVITFKGDWEEINKWTAMETKLGEKYPQDFRSFASGGINVGGPSNQASHWMVTGWKTFADYNENWSNTQKFRSENPAFVKEMEKINKDIDYSEVEFITKTMRVLVKQW
;
A
#
# COMPACT_ATOMS: atom_id res chain seq x y z
N MET A 1 39.62 25.59 -38.19
CA MET A 1 39.40 25.49 -36.74
C MET A 1 37.97 24.96 -36.53
N LYS A 2 37.83 23.67 -36.32
CA LYS A 2 36.52 23.02 -36.12
C LYS A 2 36.22 23.02 -34.62
N LYS A 3 35.16 23.74 -34.21
CA LYS A 3 34.69 23.74 -32.83
C LYS A 3 33.92 22.44 -32.62
N PHE A 4 34.48 21.55 -31.79
CA PHE A 4 33.79 20.38 -31.26
C PHE A 4 32.79 20.87 -30.18
N LEU A 5 31.52 20.82 -30.48
CA LEU A 5 30.46 21.02 -29.51
C LEU A 5 30.20 19.67 -28.85
N SER A 6 30.77 19.46 -27.65
CA SER A 6 30.47 18.30 -26.83
C SER A 6 29.06 18.47 -26.23
N LEU A 7 28.11 17.78 -26.82
CA LEU A 7 26.76 17.65 -26.28
C LEU A 7 26.85 16.68 -25.08
N ILE A 8 26.95 17.22 -23.86
CA ILE A 8 26.78 16.44 -22.64
C ILE A 8 25.29 16.11 -22.53
N LEU A 9 24.95 14.92 -22.95
CA LEU A 9 23.64 14.34 -22.71
C LEU A 9 23.57 14.00 -21.20
N ILE A 10 23.03 14.92 -20.41
CA ILE A 10 22.66 14.61 -19.02
C ILE A 10 21.50 13.63 -19.09
N PHE A 11 21.81 12.34 -18.98
CA PHE A 11 20.83 11.33 -18.63
C PHE A 11 20.36 11.65 -17.22
N CYS A 12 19.25 12.37 -17.10
CA CYS A 12 18.44 12.35 -15.89
C CYS A 12 17.89 10.93 -15.76
N VAL A 13 18.68 10.04 -15.17
CA VAL A 13 18.16 8.78 -14.66
C VAL A 13 17.23 9.21 -13.53
N SER A 14 15.94 9.27 -13.82
CA SER A 14 14.90 9.33 -12.81
C SER A 14 15.02 8.01 -12.05
N PHE A 15 15.79 7.98 -10.97
CA PHE A 15 15.69 6.92 -10.00
C PHE A 15 14.27 7.02 -9.45
N SER A 16 13.38 6.19 -9.98
CA SER A 16 12.13 5.86 -9.30
C SER A 16 12.54 5.20 -7.99
N TYR A 17 12.69 6.00 -6.93
CA TYR A 17 12.83 5.45 -5.60
C TYR A 17 11.57 4.65 -5.32
N SER A 18 11.68 3.34 -5.40
CA SER A 18 10.60 2.44 -5.03
C SER A 18 10.27 2.72 -3.58
N GLN A 19 9.06 3.19 -3.31
CA GLN A 19 8.59 3.30 -1.94
C GLN A 19 8.55 1.90 -1.33
N THR A 20 9.22 1.75 -0.20
CA THR A 20 9.17 0.53 0.60
C THR A 20 8.17 0.69 1.75
N TRP A 21 7.72 -0.42 2.28
CA TRP A 21 6.82 -0.46 3.42
C TRP A 21 7.15 -1.63 4.33
N SER A 22 6.82 -1.44 5.61
CA SER A 22 6.73 -2.51 6.61
C SER A 22 5.36 -2.44 7.25
N SER A 23 4.69 -3.58 7.38
CA SER A 23 3.35 -3.71 7.93
C SER A 23 3.36 -4.63 9.14
N TYR A 24 2.57 -4.28 10.14
CA TYR A 24 2.34 -5.06 11.35
C TYR A 24 0.84 -5.19 11.57
N GLY A 25 0.32 -6.41 11.42
CA GLY A 25 -1.04 -6.74 11.81
C GLY A 25 -1.11 -7.00 13.30
N ILE A 26 -1.93 -6.25 14.00
CA ILE A 26 -2.09 -6.36 15.46
C ILE A 26 -3.54 -6.68 15.81
N LYS A 27 -3.71 -7.45 16.89
CA LYS A 27 -4.99 -7.70 17.50
C LYS A 27 -5.14 -6.84 18.75
N VAL A 28 -6.16 -6.00 18.75
CA VAL A 28 -6.50 -5.11 19.86
C VAL A 28 -7.89 -5.46 20.33
N ALA A 29 -8.07 -5.65 21.65
CA ALA A 29 -9.40 -5.83 22.22
C ALA A 29 -10.19 -4.49 22.14
N PRO A 30 -11.51 -4.49 21.88
CA PRO A 30 -12.29 -3.27 21.69
C PRO A 30 -12.13 -2.22 22.80
N GLU A 31 -12.04 -2.67 24.06
CA GLU A 31 -11.83 -1.81 25.22
C GLU A 31 -10.43 -1.14 25.26
N ASN A 32 -9.48 -1.61 24.44
CA ASN A 32 -8.11 -1.12 24.40
C ASN A 32 -7.83 -0.21 23.19
N GLU A 33 -8.75 -0.08 22.23
CA GLU A 33 -8.53 0.66 20.97
C GLU A 33 -8.13 2.11 21.21
N GLU A 34 -8.86 2.82 22.10
CA GLU A 34 -8.53 4.21 22.43
C GLU A 34 -7.16 4.33 23.12
N THR A 35 -6.84 3.37 23.99
CA THR A 35 -5.54 3.33 24.68
C THR A 35 -4.38 3.12 23.70
N VAL A 36 -4.53 2.17 22.77
CA VAL A 36 -3.53 1.90 21.72
C VAL A 36 -3.35 3.12 20.83
N LEU A 37 -4.44 3.73 20.36
CA LEU A 37 -4.36 4.96 19.55
C LEU A 37 -3.65 6.08 20.30
N LYS A 38 -3.95 6.27 21.59
CA LYS A 38 -3.30 7.29 22.40
C LYS A 38 -1.80 7.04 22.60
N ILE A 39 -1.39 5.81 22.86
CA ILE A 39 0.03 5.44 22.99
C ILE A 39 0.79 5.70 21.71
N MET A 40 0.21 5.33 20.55
CA MET A 40 0.80 5.59 19.24
C MET A 40 0.88 7.09 18.94
N ASP A 41 -0.16 7.84 19.25
CA ASP A 41 -0.21 9.28 19.06
C ASP A 41 0.84 10.02 19.89
N ASP A 42 0.92 9.69 21.19
CA ASP A 42 1.90 10.26 22.12
C ASP A 42 3.35 9.99 21.65
N TYR A 43 3.60 8.85 21.02
CA TYR A 43 4.91 8.50 20.52
C TYR A 43 5.22 9.14 19.16
N PHE A 44 4.43 8.89 18.12
CA PHE A 44 4.75 9.32 16.75
C PHE A 44 4.60 10.82 16.52
N THR A 45 3.79 11.51 17.32
CA THR A 45 3.75 12.99 17.27
C THR A 45 5.07 13.61 17.71
N LYS A 46 5.76 13.01 18.69
CA LYS A 46 7.02 13.52 19.25
C LYS A 46 8.28 12.96 18.56
N ASN A 47 8.18 11.76 18.02
CA ASN A 47 9.29 11.03 17.43
C ASN A 47 9.01 10.78 15.92
N LYS A 48 8.83 11.87 15.17
CA LYS A 48 8.68 11.79 13.73
C LYS A 48 9.95 11.26 13.08
N ILE A 49 9.78 10.34 12.16
CA ILE A 49 10.87 9.75 11.39
C ILE A 49 10.85 10.44 10.03
N GLU A 50 11.90 11.21 9.76
CA GLU A 50 12.03 11.93 8.50
C GLU A 50 11.96 10.98 7.29
N GLY A 51 11.10 11.29 6.34
CA GLY A 51 10.89 10.48 5.13
C GLY A 51 10.05 9.22 5.33
N VAL A 52 9.52 8.98 6.56
CA VAL A 52 8.61 7.86 6.83
C VAL A 52 7.25 8.36 7.25
N THR A 53 6.23 7.82 6.65
CA THR A 53 4.83 7.98 7.03
C THR A 53 4.40 6.76 7.83
N VAL A 54 3.80 6.98 9.00
CA VAL A 54 3.21 5.91 9.81
C VAL A 54 1.68 6.02 9.70
N SER A 55 1.02 4.94 9.32
CA SER A 55 -0.43 4.88 9.16
C SER A 55 -1.02 3.77 10.02
N LEU A 56 -2.06 4.08 10.79
CA LEU A 56 -2.86 3.11 11.52
C LEU A 56 -4.19 2.91 10.80
N TYR A 57 -4.50 1.68 10.47
CA TYR A 57 -5.77 1.26 9.88
C TYR A 57 -6.53 0.37 10.86
N SER A 58 -7.86 0.52 10.91
CA SER A 58 -8.79 -0.43 11.52
C SER A 58 -9.34 -1.37 10.45
N ILE A 59 -9.46 -2.65 10.77
CA ILE A 59 -9.94 -3.69 9.85
C ILE A 59 -11.46 -3.78 9.97
N MET A 60 -12.16 -3.50 8.86
CA MET A 60 -13.63 -3.57 8.81
C MET A 60 -14.12 -4.96 8.45
N PHE A 61 -13.53 -5.56 7.42
CA PHE A 61 -13.91 -6.88 6.92
C PHE A 61 -12.66 -7.66 6.51
N THR A 62 -12.57 -8.90 6.96
CA THR A 62 -11.49 -9.81 6.60
C THR A 62 -11.96 -11.26 6.67
N ALA A 63 -11.17 -12.20 6.16
CA ALA A 63 -11.46 -13.63 6.33
C ALA A 63 -11.29 -14.05 7.79
N ALA A 64 -12.05 -15.05 8.23
CA ALA A 64 -12.12 -15.46 9.63
C ALA A 64 -10.79 -16.03 10.18
N ASP A 65 -9.92 -16.51 9.32
CA ASP A 65 -8.59 -17.02 9.66
C ASP A 65 -7.54 -15.91 9.85
N LEU A 66 -7.83 -14.68 9.40
CA LEU A 66 -7.00 -13.51 9.58
C LEU A 66 -7.39 -12.79 10.88
N ASN A 67 -6.78 -13.19 11.99
CA ASN A 67 -7.18 -12.77 13.33
C ASN A 67 -6.48 -11.49 13.79
N PHE A 68 -6.49 -10.42 12.97
CA PHE A 68 -6.00 -9.10 13.36
C PHE A 68 -7.11 -8.04 13.20
N THR A 69 -7.07 -7.01 14.04
CA THR A 69 -8.10 -5.94 14.08
C THR A 69 -7.59 -4.61 13.55
N HIS A 70 -6.27 -4.42 13.58
CA HIS A 70 -5.61 -3.21 13.12
C HIS A 70 -4.34 -3.54 12.34
N GLU A 71 -3.95 -2.61 11.48
CA GLU A 71 -2.70 -2.71 10.73
C GLU A 71 -1.92 -1.40 10.85
N VAL A 72 -0.67 -1.48 11.24
CA VAL A 72 0.27 -0.36 11.30
C VAL A 72 1.22 -0.47 10.12
N ILE A 73 1.28 0.57 9.28
CA ILE A 73 2.15 0.60 8.11
C ILE A 73 3.14 1.75 8.25
N PHE A 74 4.42 1.42 8.14
CA PHE A 74 5.50 2.36 7.92
C PHE A 74 5.82 2.36 6.44
N SER A 75 5.76 3.52 5.79
CA SER A 75 6.04 3.64 4.36
C SER A 75 6.91 4.85 4.07
N GLY A 76 7.84 4.70 3.14
CA GLY A 76 8.77 5.76 2.77
C GLY A 76 9.76 5.30 1.71
N GLU A 77 10.74 6.16 1.41
CA GLU A 77 11.88 5.75 0.62
C GLU A 77 12.70 4.70 1.34
N GLY A 78 13.33 3.78 0.61
CA GLY A 78 14.03 2.63 1.19
C GLY A 78 15.09 3.02 2.21
N GLU A 79 15.83 4.11 1.97
CA GLU A 79 16.85 4.62 2.89
C GLU A 79 16.23 5.13 4.20
N ALA A 80 15.12 5.87 4.13
CA ALA A 80 14.43 6.36 5.31
C ALA A 80 13.86 5.21 6.15
N LEU A 81 13.24 4.21 5.50
CA LEU A 81 12.68 3.06 6.18
C LEU A 81 13.78 2.18 6.82
N THR A 82 14.95 2.06 6.19
CA THR A 82 16.08 1.29 6.74
C THR A 82 16.51 1.80 8.12
N LYS A 83 16.45 3.11 8.37
CA LYS A 83 16.78 3.72 9.65
C LYS A 83 15.98 3.16 10.82
N LEU A 84 14.73 2.70 10.59
CA LEU A 84 13.90 2.06 11.62
C LEU A 84 14.51 0.76 12.17
N TYR A 85 15.35 0.10 11.36
CA TYR A 85 15.93 -1.21 11.66
C TYR A 85 17.40 -1.13 12.04
N GLU A 86 17.98 0.07 12.03
CA GLU A 86 19.35 0.29 12.50
C GLU A 86 19.43 0.24 14.05
N PRO A 87 20.53 -0.26 14.61
CA PRO A 87 20.67 -0.39 16.07
C PRO A 87 20.48 0.92 16.84
N GLY A 88 20.78 2.08 16.23
CA GLY A 88 20.62 3.39 16.85
C GLY A 88 19.19 3.89 16.95
N PHE A 89 18.26 3.33 16.18
CA PHE A 89 16.84 3.72 16.23
C PHE A 89 16.11 3.11 17.43
N GLN A 90 16.52 1.92 17.87
CA GLN A 90 15.91 1.23 19.02
C GLN A 90 16.41 1.83 20.34
N ASP A 91 16.22 3.14 20.49
CA ASP A 91 16.53 3.88 21.69
C ASP A 91 15.56 3.55 22.85
N THR A 92 15.79 4.17 24.01
CA THR A 92 14.95 3.98 25.20
C THR A 92 13.49 4.38 24.94
N ALA A 93 13.24 5.41 24.11
CA ALA A 93 11.88 5.87 23.80
C ALA A 93 11.11 4.82 22.97
N TRP A 94 11.76 4.21 21.97
CA TRP A 94 11.19 3.10 21.20
C TRP A 94 10.92 1.87 22.07
N GLN A 95 11.87 1.51 22.94
CA GLN A 95 11.69 0.37 23.84
C GLN A 95 10.51 0.56 24.79
N LEU A 96 10.35 1.77 25.35
CA LEU A 96 9.21 2.10 26.22
C LEU A 96 7.88 2.10 25.43
N PHE A 97 7.87 2.63 24.21
CA PHE A 97 6.72 2.60 23.34
C PHE A 97 6.30 1.15 23.03
N SER A 98 7.25 0.33 22.57
CA SER A 98 7.02 -1.09 22.24
C SER A 98 6.52 -1.88 23.45
N SER A 99 7.13 -1.67 24.63
CA SER A 99 6.68 -2.31 25.87
C SER A 99 5.26 -1.91 26.26
N LYS A 100 4.87 -0.64 26.07
CA LYS A 100 3.51 -0.18 26.36
C LYS A 100 2.50 -0.78 25.39
N ILE A 101 2.78 -0.76 24.09
CA ILE A 101 1.87 -1.32 23.06
C ILE A 101 1.64 -2.81 23.31
N ASN A 102 2.68 -3.58 23.63
CA ASN A 102 2.59 -5.02 23.86
C ASN A 102 1.69 -5.41 25.05
N ASN A 103 1.35 -4.47 25.95
CA ASN A 103 0.38 -4.73 27.02
C ASN A 103 -1.07 -4.67 26.55
N PHE A 104 -1.36 -4.07 25.37
CA PHE A 104 -2.72 -3.80 24.88
C PHE A 104 -2.98 -4.36 23.47
N ALA A 105 -1.93 -4.80 22.79
CA ALA A 105 -2.01 -5.32 21.43
C ALA A 105 -1.12 -6.56 21.27
N GLU A 106 -1.62 -7.58 20.59
CA GLU A 106 -0.88 -8.76 20.19
C GLU A 106 -0.41 -8.60 18.75
N ASN A 107 0.87 -8.85 18.47
CA ASN A 107 1.37 -8.90 17.10
C ASN A 107 0.96 -10.22 16.46
N VAL A 108 0.22 -10.15 15.35
CA VAL A 108 -0.29 -11.31 14.61
C VAL A 108 0.61 -11.66 13.43
N PHE A 109 1.03 -10.64 12.67
CA PHE A 109 1.98 -10.81 11.58
C PHE A 109 2.84 -9.56 11.39
N SER A 110 3.94 -9.72 10.70
CA SER A 110 4.71 -8.63 10.14
C SER A 110 5.07 -8.94 8.69
N GLY A 111 5.23 -7.90 7.88
CA GLY A 111 5.60 -8.05 6.49
C GLY A 111 6.35 -6.83 5.96
N GLN A 112 7.08 -7.03 4.89
CA GLN A 112 7.82 -5.98 4.20
C GLN A 112 7.70 -6.17 2.69
N GLY A 113 7.70 -5.06 1.98
CA GLY A 113 7.66 -5.07 0.53
C GLY A 113 7.93 -3.71 -0.07
N TRP A 114 7.60 -3.58 -1.34
CA TRP A 114 7.77 -2.33 -2.08
C TRP A 114 6.52 -2.01 -2.89
N ARG A 115 6.38 -0.74 -3.27
CA ARG A 115 5.34 -0.24 -4.16
C ARG A 115 5.95 0.05 -5.54
N ASN A 116 5.39 -0.55 -6.57
CA ASN A 116 5.81 -0.33 -7.95
C ASN A 116 4.95 0.70 -8.65
N PHE A 117 3.63 0.60 -8.45
CA PHE A 117 2.65 1.35 -9.20
C PHE A 117 1.64 2.02 -8.29
N ASN A 118 1.21 3.23 -8.68
CA ASN A 118 0.08 3.91 -8.04
C ASN A 118 -0.52 4.97 -8.95
N PHE A 119 -1.78 5.27 -8.74
CA PHE A 119 -2.44 6.48 -9.19
C PHE A 119 -3.46 6.97 -8.15
N GLY A 120 -3.75 8.27 -8.18
CA GLY A 120 -4.61 8.92 -7.21
C GLY A 120 -3.96 9.08 -5.83
N GLU A 121 -4.60 9.86 -4.98
CA GLU A 121 -4.17 10.06 -3.59
C GLU A 121 -4.60 8.90 -2.71
N THR A 122 -3.85 8.67 -1.62
CA THR A 122 -4.21 7.66 -0.62
C THR A 122 -5.60 7.95 -0.07
N SER A 123 -6.50 7.00 -0.24
CA SER A 123 -7.89 7.13 0.22
C SER A 123 -8.09 6.45 1.57
N PRO A 124 -9.01 6.96 2.42
CA PRO A 124 -9.19 6.42 3.76
C PRO A 124 -9.79 5.01 3.79
N PHE A 125 -10.75 4.69 2.91
CA PHE A 125 -11.33 3.35 2.80
C PHE A 125 -10.57 2.55 1.75
N GLN A 126 -10.07 1.37 2.11
CA GLN A 126 -9.19 0.59 1.24
C GLN A 126 -9.57 -0.88 1.23
N LEU A 127 -9.66 -1.46 0.04
CA LEU A 127 -9.66 -2.91 -0.17
C LEU A 127 -8.23 -3.33 -0.49
N VAL A 128 -7.64 -4.12 0.37
CA VAL A 128 -6.31 -4.74 0.19
C VAL A 128 -6.51 -6.15 -0.28
N ILE A 129 -5.87 -6.51 -1.37
CA ILE A 129 -5.86 -7.87 -1.90
C ILE A 129 -4.41 -8.32 -1.97
N THR A 130 -4.11 -9.49 -1.40
CA THR A 130 -2.84 -10.17 -1.61
C THR A 130 -3.04 -11.35 -2.54
N PHE A 131 -2.06 -11.62 -3.39
CA PHE A 131 -2.13 -12.64 -4.40
C PHE A 131 -0.75 -13.19 -4.72
N LYS A 132 -0.73 -14.33 -5.38
CA LYS A 132 0.48 -14.91 -5.99
C LYS A 132 0.24 -15.13 -7.48
N GLY A 133 1.33 -15.27 -8.22
CA GLY A 133 1.30 -15.55 -9.65
C GLY A 133 2.65 -15.24 -10.29
N ASP A 134 2.70 -15.37 -11.59
CA ASP A 134 3.89 -15.01 -12.35
C ASP A 134 4.17 -13.51 -12.26
N TRP A 135 5.43 -13.15 -11.98
CA TRP A 135 5.85 -11.76 -11.78
C TRP A 135 5.67 -10.90 -13.03
N GLU A 136 5.90 -11.48 -14.20
CA GLU A 136 5.79 -10.74 -15.46
C GLU A 136 4.32 -10.39 -15.74
N GLU A 137 3.41 -11.35 -15.58
CA GLU A 137 1.98 -11.15 -15.81
C GLU A 137 1.35 -10.17 -14.80
N ILE A 138 1.72 -10.30 -13.53
CA ILE A 138 1.26 -9.37 -12.48
C ILE A 138 1.76 -7.96 -12.72
N ASN A 139 3.02 -7.79 -13.12
CA ASN A 139 3.57 -6.48 -13.44
C ASN A 139 2.92 -5.87 -14.70
N LYS A 140 2.60 -6.67 -15.73
CA LYS A 140 1.83 -6.22 -16.89
C LYS A 140 0.46 -5.68 -16.45
N TRP A 141 -0.24 -6.45 -15.63
CA TRP A 141 -1.56 -6.05 -15.11
C TRP A 141 -1.50 -4.76 -14.30
N THR A 142 -0.64 -4.69 -13.29
CA THR A 142 -0.55 -3.52 -12.41
C THR A 142 -0.04 -2.27 -13.15
N ALA A 143 0.88 -2.44 -14.11
CA ALA A 143 1.32 -1.36 -15.00
C ALA A 143 0.18 -0.87 -15.92
N MET A 144 -0.68 -1.78 -16.39
CA MET A 144 -1.88 -1.41 -17.14
C MET A 144 -2.82 -0.55 -16.31
N GLU A 145 -3.15 -0.99 -15.08
CA GLU A 145 -4.04 -0.24 -14.18
C GLU A 145 -3.49 1.17 -13.90
N THR A 146 -2.17 1.28 -13.65
CA THR A 146 -1.52 2.58 -13.43
C THR A 146 -1.61 3.47 -14.67
N LYS A 147 -1.19 2.96 -15.82
CA LYS A 147 -1.20 3.70 -17.08
C LYS A 147 -2.61 4.18 -17.46
N LEU A 148 -3.61 3.32 -17.30
CA LEU A 148 -4.98 3.68 -17.58
C LEU A 148 -5.53 4.68 -16.56
N GLY A 149 -5.17 4.53 -15.28
CA GLY A 149 -5.57 5.46 -14.22
C GLY A 149 -4.97 6.86 -14.40
N GLU A 150 -3.71 6.96 -14.82
CA GLU A 150 -3.07 8.24 -15.14
C GLU A 150 -3.69 8.92 -16.37
N LYS A 151 -3.95 8.15 -17.42
CA LYS A 151 -4.48 8.67 -18.68
C LYS A 151 -5.98 9.01 -18.61
N TYR A 152 -6.72 8.25 -17.83
CA TYR A 152 -8.15 8.37 -17.63
C TYR A 152 -8.45 8.45 -16.14
N PRO A 153 -8.19 9.60 -15.50
CA PRO A 153 -8.33 9.75 -14.06
C PRO A 153 -9.75 9.42 -13.59
N GLN A 154 -9.82 8.69 -12.49
CA GLN A 154 -11.06 8.24 -11.89
C GLN A 154 -11.16 8.86 -10.49
N ASP A 155 -11.93 9.92 -10.34
CA ASP A 155 -12.04 10.69 -9.08
C ASP A 155 -12.68 9.89 -7.94
N PHE A 156 -13.31 8.76 -8.27
CA PHE A 156 -14.01 7.91 -7.31
C PHE A 156 -13.14 6.80 -6.70
N ARG A 157 -11.91 6.58 -7.20
CA ARG A 157 -10.99 5.58 -6.65
C ARG A 157 -9.52 5.95 -6.79
N SER A 158 -8.69 5.37 -5.92
CA SER A 158 -7.24 5.32 -6.06
C SER A 158 -6.76 3.87 -6.17
N PHE A 159 -5.53 3.68 -6.61
CA PHE A 159 -4.93 2.36 -6.74
C PHE A 159 -3.45 2.39 -6.42
N ALA A 160 -2.95 1.35 -5.76
CA ALA A 160 -1.53 1.10 -5.57
C ALA A 160 -1.25 -0.40 -5.59
N SER A 161 -0.07 -0.79 -6.04
CA SER A 161 0.35 -2.19 -6.04
C SER A 161 1.86 -2.35 -5.93
N GLY A 162 2.29 -3.55 -5.56
CA GLY A 162 3.70 -3.88 -5.45
C GLY A 162 3.95 -5.32 -5.02
N GLY A 163 5.20 -5.59 -4.65
CA GLY A 163 5.62 -6.90 -4.21
C GLY A 163 5.72 -7.02 -2.69
N ILE A 164 5.70 -8.26 -2.23
CA ILE A 164 5.97 -8.67 -0.85
C ILE A 164 7.32 -9.38 -0.83
N ASN A 165 8.27 -8.86 -0.04
CA ASN A 165 9.58 -9.48 0.14
C ASN A 165 9.54 -10.61 1.14
N VAL A 166 8.88 -10.35 2.28
CA VAL A 166 8.88 -11.27 3.42
C VAL A 166 7.64 -11.03 4.28
N GLY A 167 7.09 -12.10 4.84
CA GLY A 167 5.98 -12.05 5.78
C GLY A 167 4.66 -11.60 5.15
N GLY A 168 3.84 -10.90 5.93
CA GLY A 168 2.49 -10.47 5.56
C GLY A 168 1.41 -11.36 6.17
N PRO A 169 0.13 -11.10 5.86
CA PRO A 169 -0.99 -11.86 6.43
C PRO A 169 -1.03 -13.32 5.93
N SER A 170 -0.27 -13.64 4.88
CA SER A 170 -0.07 -15.00 4.37
C SER A 170 1.32 -15.15 3.77
N ASN A 171 2.01 -16.22 4.12
CA ASN A 171 3.31 -16.56 3.56
C ASN A 171 3.26 -17.07 2.10
N GLN A 172 2.07 -17.22 1.54
CA GLN A 172 1.89 -17.65 0.14
C GLN A 172 1.80 -16.47 -0.82
N ALA A 173 1.51 -15.26 -0.33
CA ALA A 173 1.37 -14.08 -1.16
C ALA A 173 2.75 -13.54 -1.58
N SER A 174 2.88 -13.20 -2.84
CA SER A 174 4.07 -12.54 -3.40
C SER A 174 3.81 -11.08 -3.80
N HIS A 175 2.54 -10.71 -3.92
CA HIS A 175 2.11 -9.39 -4.38
C HIS A 175 0.92 -8.88 -3.60
N TRP A 176 0.75 -7.57 -3.66
CA TRP A 176 -0.39 -6.88 -3.08
C TRP A 176 -0.92 -5.80 -4.02
N MET A 177 -2.19 -5.51 -3.89
CA MET A 177 -2.81 -4.33 -4.45
C MET A 177 -3.78 -3.71 -3.46
N VAL A 178 -3.94 -2.40 -3.56
CA VAL A 178 -4.90 -1.62 -2.78
C VAL A 178 -5.74 -0.79 -3.73
N THR A 179 -7.05 -0.93 -3.63
CA THR A 179 -7.99 0.02 -4.23
C THR A 179 -8.60 0.85 -3.11
N GLY A 180 -8.59 2.17 -3.27
CA GLY A 180 -9.07 3.08 -2.23
C GLY A 180 -10.22 3.97 -2.69
N TRP A 181 -11.09 4.36 -1.74
CA TRP A 181 -12.23 5.25 -1.94
C TRP A 181 -12.27 6.33 -0.86
N LYS A 182 -12.84 7.49 -1.18
CA LYS A 182 -12.97 8.61 -0.25
C LYS A 182 -13.97 8.30 0.87
N THR A 183 -15.03 7.58 0.55
CA THR A 183 -16.08 7.20 1.50
C THR A 183 -16.46 5.73 1.33
N PHE A 184 -17.13 5.16 2.33
CA PHE A 184 -17.71 3.81 2.21
C PHE A 184 -18.86 3.75 1.21
N ALA A 185 -19.57 4.87 1.00
CA ALA A 185 -20.58 4.99 -0.06
C ALA A 185 -19.96 4.83 -1.45
N ASP A 186 -18.81 5.48 -1.71
CA ASP A 186 -18.10 5.35 -2.99
C ASP A 186 -17.67 3.88 -3.26
N TYR A 187 -17.28 3.15 -2.20
CA TYR A 187 -17.00 1.72 -2.31
C TYR A 187 -18.24 0.93 -2.71
N ASN A 188 -19.39 1.16 -2.06
CA ASN A 188 -20.64 0.48 -2.39
C ASN A 188 -21.13 0.80 -3.81
N GLU A 189 -20.89 2.02 -4.27
CA GLU A 189 -21.26 2.48 -5.61
C GLU A 189 -20.19 2.20 -6.68
N ASN A 190 -19.05 1.61 -6.28
CA ASN A 190 -17.90 1.41 -7.16
C ASN A 190 -18.28 0.68 -8.48
N TRP A 191 -19.17 -0.30 -8.42
CA TRP A 191 -19.61 -1.00 -9.64
C TRP A 191 -20.37 -0.07 -10.58
N SER A 192 -21.36 0.67 -10.09
CA SER A 192 -22.15 1.61 -10.90
C SER A 192 -21.29 2.76 -11.43
N ASN A 193 -20.41 3.31 -10.60
CA ASN A 193 -19.45 4.34 -10.99
C ASN A 193 -18.50 3.85 -12.10
N THR A 194 -18.03 2.61 -11.99
CA THR A 194 -17.17 1.98 -13.00
C THR A 194 -17.94 1.78 -14.32
N GLN A 195 -19.19 1.32 -14.29
CA GLN A 195 -20.00 1.15 -15.51
C GLN A 195 -20.31 2.48 -16.17
N LYS A 196 -20.67 3.50 -15.38
CA LYS A 196 -20.87 4.86 -15.88
C LYS A 196 -19.60 5.39 -16.53
N PHE A 197 -18.47 5.33 -15.84
CA PHE A 197 -17.17 5.76 -16.36
C PHE A 197 -16.82 5.08 -17.69
N ARG A 198 -17.02 3.76 -17.80
CA ARG A 198 -16.78 3.01 -19.04
C ARG A 198 -17.67 3.47 -20.18
N SER A 199 -18.97 3.73 -19.91
CA SER A 199 -19.91 4.20 -20.93
C SER A 199 -19.56 5.60 -21.44
N GLU A 200 -19.04 6.46 -20.57
CA GLU A 200 -18.62 7.83 -20.89
C GLU A 200 -17.22 7.89 -21.55
N ASN A 201 -16.42 6.83 -21.39
CA ASN A 201 -15.02 6.75 -21.88
C ASN A 201 -14.77 5.54 -22.79
N PRO A 202 -15.35 5.47 -24.01
CA PRO A 202 -15.16 4.31 -24.90
C PRO A 202 -13.71 4.11 -25.34
N ALA A 203 -12.89 5.17 -25.37
CA ALA A 203 -11.46 5.07 -25.64
C ALA A 203 -10.70 4.32 -24.55
N PHE A 204 -11.06 4.53 -23.27
CA PHE A 204 -10.54 3.77 -22.14
C PHE A 204 -10.86 2.27 -22.29
N VAL A 205 -12.12 1.94 -22.59
CA VAL A 205 -12.55 0.53 -22.76
C VAL A 205 -11.75 -0.15 -23.86
N LYS A 206 -11.60 0.49 -25.02
CA LYS A 206 -10.85 -0.05 -26.15
C LYS A 206 -9.37 -0.27 -25.82
N GLU A 207 -8.74 0.66 -25.07
CA GLU A 207 -7.33 0.54 -24.68
C GLU A 207 -7.15 -0.56 -23.63
N MET A 208 -8.04 -0.62 -22.63
CA MET A 208 -8.07 -1.67 -21.62
C MET A 208 -8.22 -3.07 -22.24
N GLU A 209 -9.18 -3.25 -23.15
CA GLU A 209 -9.38 -4.52 -23.85
C GLU A 209 -8.17 -4.95 -24.69
N LYS A 210 -7.49 -3.98 -25.32
CA LYS A 210 -6.28 -4.27 -26.08
C LYS A 210 -5.17 -4.80 -25.18
N ILE A 211 -4.92 -4.16 -24.02
CA ILE A 211 -3.85 -4.55 -23.12
C ILE A 211 -4.19 -5.87 -22.41
N ASN A 212 -5.46 -6.06 -22.01
CA ASN A 212 -5.91 -7.29 -21.34
C ASN A 212 -5.69 -8.57 -22.17
N LYS A 213 -5.64 -8.47 -23.49
CA LYS A 213 -5.36 -9.63 -24.35
C LYS A 213 -3.94 -10.18 -24.21
N ASP A 214 -3.02 -9.33 -23.73
CA ASP A 214 -1.61 -9.65 -23.58
C ASP A 214 -1.26 -10.11 -22.15
N ILE A 215 -2.27 -10.25 -21.26
CA ILE A 215 -2.10 -10.64 -19.86
C ILE A 215 -2.73 -12.03 -19.65
N ASP A 216 -1.93 -12.96 -19.14
CA ASP A 216 -2.41 -14.27 -18.71
C ASP A 216 -2.83 -14.24 -17.23
N TYR A 217 -4.12 -14.26 -16.98
CA TYR A 217 -4.68 -14.27 -15.62
C TYR A 217 -4.80 -15.68 -15.02
N SER A 218 -4.50 -16.73 -15.77
CA SER A 218 -4.67 -18.13 -15.30
C SER A 218 -3.76 -18.46 -14.13
N GLU A 219 -2.61 -17.80 -14.06
CA GLU A 219 -1.58 -17.99 -13.02
C GLU A 219 -1.80 -17.07 -11.79
N VAL A 220 -2.84 -16.23 -11.79
CA VAL A 220 -3.11 -15.32 -10.66
C VAL A 220 -4.05 -15.97 -9.67
N GLU A 221 -3.57 -16.24 -8.46
CA GLU A 221 -4.36 -16.76 -7.34
C GLU A 221 -4.50 -15.72 -6.23
N PHE A 222 -5.74 -15.34 -5.92
CA PHE A 222 -6.05 -14.43 -4.82
C PHE A 222 -5.95 -15.18 -3.48
N ILE A 223 -5.12 -14.64 -2.57
CA ILE A 223 -4.83 -15.26 -1.27
C ILE A 223 -5.67 -14.64 -0.17
N THR A 224 -5.66 -13.31 -0.02
CA THR A 224 -6.48 -12.63 1.01
C THR A 224 -7.20 -11.43 0.42
N LYS A 225 -8.32 -11.06 1.06
CA LYS A 225 -9.05 -9.81 0.82
C LYS A 225 -9.41 -9.20 2.15
N THR A 226 -8.98 -7.97 2.38
CA THR A 226 -9.20 -7.26 3.63
C THR A 226 -9.67 -5.84 3.34
N MET A 227 -10.78 -5.44 3.96
CA MET A 227 -11.22 -4.04 3.94
C MET A 227 -10.78 -3.34 5.21
N ARG A 228 -10.11 -2.19 5.05
CA ARG A 228 -9.60 -1.38 6.16
C ARG A 228 -9.94 0.09 5.99
N VAL A 229 -9.96 0.81 7.10
CA VAL A 229 -10.17 2.26 7.14
C VAL A 229 -9.02 2.94 7.87
N LEU A 230 -8.54 4.05 7.31
CA LEU A 230 -7.49 4.86 7.93
C LEU A 230 -8.03 5.51 9.21
N VAL A 231 -7.42 5.20 10.35
CA VAL A 231 -7.73 5.81 11.65
C VAL A 231 -6.90 7.07 11.84
N LYS A 232 -5.60 6.97 11.60
CA LYS A 232 -4.66 8.09 11.76
C LYS A 232 -3.38 7.90 10.94
N GLN A 233 -2.76 9.04 10.62
CA GLN A 233 -1.45 9.10 9.95
C GLN A 233 -0.56 10.14 10.65
N TRP A 234 0.71 9.84 10.80
CA TRP A 234 1.73 10.70 11.41
C TRP A 234 2.89 10.98 10.45
#